data_012e229b15815ccdb37e362f6e17523a
#
_entry.id   012e229b15815ccdb37e362f6e17523a
#
_cell.length_a   1.000
_cell.length_b   1.000
_cell.length_c   1.000
_cell.angle_alpha   90.00
_cell.angle_beta   90.00
_cell.angle_gamma   90.00
#
_symmetry.space_group_name_H-M   'P 1'
#
loop_
_entity.id
_entity.type
_entity.pdbx_description
1 polymer ?
#
loop_
_entity_poly.entity_id
_entity_poly.type
_entity_poly.pdbx_seq_one_letter_code
_entity_poly.pdbx_strand_id
1 'polypeptide(L)'
;MPEVFSVYNCGTSHNRQNLDETIADLARRTVGAENRDWMINDGPGSSSHHVGKSATPLDRSLAAQAKTPGTRDPISGLKEGSALAGIRGVVSGYGCEHNVDHTMAVLKATIDLPRTINMAGWSRGAITCFMIAHALNEDPRTKAIAVNIWAFDPVPGPGNFDDPEKVTLPANVQNYAAIVQQDERRRIFKPVLIDDDHAPGPRTRFYYMPGGHSTGVFRSKNEVGLIATFLVHRFLQKHGTRLNNPITLSPRDLCELYAKVRVEMAEYQKSGGGALLLLGRQRRMLPNRFQDTGYFINDHHANQFRKTFPVVWSALEHGVGAARQPAFQSALATLKHTAPTTFLSLEKVGILS
;
A
#
# COMPACT_ATOMS: atom_id res chain seq x y z
N MET A 1 -10.42 17.01 -18.89
CA MET A 1 -10.28 16.09 -17.74
C MET A 1 -10.54 16.82 -16.44
N PRO A 2 -10.84 16.09 -15.33
CA PRO A 2 -10.89 16.67 -14.01
C PRO A 2 -9.53 17.28 -13.62
N GLU A 3 -9.50 18.15 -12.64
CA GLU A 3 -8.25 18.71 -12.11
C GLU A 3 -7.34 17.63 -11.50
N VAL A 4 -7.95 16.58 -10.95
CA VAL A 4 -7.29 15.41 -10.35
C VAL A 4 -7.75 14.14 -11.05
N PHE A 5 -6.79 13.33 -11.49
CA PHE A 5 -7.02 11.99 -12.03
C PHE A 5 -6.40 10.93 -11.11
N SER A 6 -7.10 9.84 -10.88
CA SER A 6 -6.62 8.79 -9.98
C SER A 6 -6.28 7.50 -10.73
N VAL A 7 -5.11 6.91 -10.45
CA VAL A 7 -4.65 5.67 -11.08
C VAL A 7 -4.42 4.61 -10.00
N TYR A 8 -5.03 3.46 -10.18
CA TYR A 8 -4.97 2.33 -9.26
C TYR A 8 -4.27 1.14 -9.91
N ASN A 9 -3.26 0.58 -9.25
CA ASN A 9 -2.46 -0.51 -9.78
C ASN A 9 -2.52 -1.72 -8.86
N CYS A 10 -3.25 -2.77 -9.26
CA CYS A 10 -3.39 -4.00 -8.48
C CYS A 10 -2.06 -4.74 -8.32
N GLY A 11 -1.94 -5.52 -7.26
CA GLY A 11 -0.79 -6.39 -7.03
C GLY A 11 -0.75 -7.57 -7.99
N THR A 12 0.39 -8.26 -8.07
CA THR A 12 0.60 -9.44 -8.92
C THR A 12 -0.51 -10.47 -8.73
N SER A 13 -1.06 -10.95 -9.84
CA SER A 13 -2.17 -11.92 -9.91
C SER A 13 -3.50 -11.43 -9.34
N HIS A 14 -3.62 -10.14 -9.00
CA HIS A 14 -4.85 -9.49 -8.57
C HIS A 14 -5.39 -8.58 -9.67
N ASN A 15 -6.69 -8.36 -9.64
CA ASN A 15 -7.37 -7.56 -10.65
C ASN A 15 -8.54 -6.78 -10.04
N ARG A 16 -9.18 -5.94 -10.84
CA ARG A 16 -10.33 -5.10 -10.46
C ARG A 16 -11.53 -5.84 -9.84
N GLN A 17 -11.59 -7.17 -9.96
CA GLN A 17 -12.67 -7.99 -9.38
C GLN A 17 -12.33 -8.47 -7.95
N ASN A 18 -11.08 -8.33 -7.52
CA ASN A 18 -10.64 -8.69 -6.18
C ASN A 18 -11.04 -7.63 -5.15
N LEU A 19 -12.33 -7.50 -4.88
CA LEU A 19 -12.90 -6.42 -4.05
C LEU A 19 -12.44 -6.43 -2.58
N ASP A 20 -11.85 -7.53 -2.12
CA ASP A 20 -11.21 -7.61 -0.81
C ASP A 20 -9.86 -6.87 -0.78
N GLU A 21 -9.24 -6.66 -1.93
CA GLU A 21 -8.03 -5.87 -2.07
C GLU A 21 -8.35 -4.39 -2.04
N THR A 22 -7.63 -3.65 -1.21
CA THR A 22 -7.85 -2.21 -1.02
C THR A 22 -7.72 -1.42 -2.33
N ILE A 23 -6.84 -1.81 -3.26
CA ILE A 23 -6.67 -1.10 -4.55
C ILE A 23 -7.93 -1.19 -5.42
N ALA A 24 -8.50 -2.38 -5.57
CA ALA A 24 -9.75 -2.57 -6.32
C ALA A 24 -10.94 -1.86 -5.63
N ASP A 25 -10.98 -1.87 -4.30
CA ASP A 25 -12.00 -1.16 -3.53
C ASP A 25 -11.87 0.37 -3.66
N LEU A 26 -10.66 0.93 -3.70
CA LEU A 26 -10.40 2.35 -3.94
C LEU A 26 -10.94 2.79 -5.29
N ALA A 27 -10.64 2.04 -6.36
CA ALA A 27 -11.17 2.33 -7.70
C ALA A 27 -12.69 2.39 -7.70
N ARG A 28 -13.35 1.39 -7.09
CA ARG A 28 -14.80 1.34 -6.99
C ARG A 28 -15.41 2.48 -6.19
N ARG A 29 -14.68 3.00 -5.20
CA ARG A 29 -15.12 4.13 -4.36
C ARG A 29 -14.86 5.48 -4.97
N THR A 30 -14.01 5.56 -5.97
CA THR A 30 -13.67 6.85 -6.58
C THR A 30 -14.87 7.41 -7.35
N VAL A 31 -15.17 8.67 -7.07
CA VAL A 31 -16.27 9.39 -7.72
C VAL A 31 -15.89 9.71 -9.16
N GLY A 32 -16.84 9.47 -10.08
CA GLY A 32 -16.66 9.77 -11.49
C GLY A 32 -16.69 8.52 -12.37
N ALA A 33 -16.21 8.64 -13.57
CA ALA A 33 -16.19 7.58 -14.57
C ALA A 33 -14.78 7.07 -14.84
N GLU A 34 -14.65 5.76 -15.05
CA GLU A 34 -13.40 5.12 -15.46
C GLU A 34 -12.91 5.73 -16.79
N ASN A 35 -11.57 5.87 -16.89
CA ASN A 35 -10.83 6.49 -18.00
C ASN A 35 -11.16 7.98 -18.26
N ARG A 36 -11.91 8.61 -17.35
CA ARG A 36 -12.16 10.05 -17.36
C ARG A 36 -11.72 10.72 -16.05
N ASP A 37 -12.10 10.18 -14.91
CA ASP A 37 -11.80 10.71 -13.58
C ASP A 37 -10.81 9.81 -12.83
N TRP A 38 -10.81 8.53 -13.16
CA TRP A 38 -9.90 7.53 -12.61
C TRP A 38 -9.73 6.34 -13.57
N MET A 39 -8.72 5.54 -13.32
CA MET A 39 -8.52 4.26 -13.99
C MET A 39 -7.92 3.21 -13.05
N ILE A 40 -8.04 1.94 -13.42
CA ILE A 40 -7.43 0.83 -12.70
C ILE A 40 -6.69 -0.09 -13.68
N ASN A 41 -5.49 -0.45 -13.31
CA ASN A 41 -4.67 -1.43 -13.99
C ASN A 41 -4.70 -2.75 -13.22
N ASP A 42 -5.02 -3.83 -13.92
CA ASP A 42 -4.94 -5.17 -13.35
C ASP A 42 -3.47 -5.56 -13.14
N GLY A 43 -3.20 -6.30 -12.06
CA GLY A 43 -1.85 -6.64 -11.67
C GLY A 43 -1.14 -7.58 -12.65
N PRO A 44 0.19 -7.53 -12.74
CA PRO A 44 0.97 -8.41 -13.60
C PRO A 44 0.63 -9.89 -13.36
N GLY A 45 0.43 -10.65 -14.43
CA GLY A 45 0.08 -12.07 -14.37
C GLY A 45 -1.36 -12.37 -13.95
N SER A 46 -2.25 -11.37 -13.88
CA SER A 46 -3.68 -11.60 -13.66
C SER A 46 -4.35 -12.14 -14.94
N SER A 47 -5.47 -12.85 -14.75
CA SER A 47 -6.22 -13.43 -15.86
C SER A 47 -7.13 -12.43 -16.61
N SER A 48 -7.26 -11.22 -16.10
CA SER A 48 -8.16 -10.19 -16.63
C SER A 48 -7.40 -8.95 -17.11
N HIS A 49 -6.22 -9.14 -17.65
CA HIS A 49 -5.45 -8.04 -18.24
C HIS A 49 -6.33 -7.24 -19.23
N HIS A 50 -6.21 -5.93 -19.30
CA HIS A 50 -6.98 -4.88 -20.01
C HIS A 50 -7.84 -5.29 -21.23
N VAL A 51 -7.64 -6.48 -21.78
CA VAL A 51 -8.37 -7.03 -22.93
C VAL A 51 -9.38 -8.11 -22.54
N GLY A 52 -9.43 -8.48 -21.25
CA GLY A 52 -10.35 -9.49 -20.76
C GLY A 52 -11.82 -9.02 -20.74
N LYS A 53 -12.68 -9.86 -20.18
CA LYS A 53 -14.15 -9.58 -20.08
C LYS A 53 -14.49 -8.27 -19.35
N SER A 54 -13.57 -7.77 -18.53
CA SER A 54 -13.72 -6.52 -17.77
C SER A 54 -13.16 -5.27 -18.49
N ALA A 55 -12.52 -5.41 -19.66
CA ALA A 55 -11.98 -4.27 -20.40
C ALA A 55 -13.10 -3.36 -20.92
N THR A 56 -12.95 -2.05 -20.74
CA THR A 56 -13.88 -1.08 -21.31
C THR A 56 -13.74 -0.99 -22.84
N PRO A 57 -14.73 -0.44 -23.56
CA PRO A 57 -14.57 -0.17 -25.00
C PRO A 57 -13.35 0.70 -25.30
N LEU A 58 -13.02 1.65 -24.42
CA LEU A 58 -11.85 2.51 -24.56
C LEU A 58 -10.54 1.71 -24.39
N ASP A 59 -10.45 0.84 -23.38
CA ASP A 59 -9.29 -0.03 -23.18
C ASP A 59 -8.99 -0.86 -24.44
N ARG A 60 -10.03 -1.43 -25.05
CA ARG A 60 -9.88 -2.22 -26.30
C ARG A 60 -9.46 -1.37 -27.49
N SER A 61 -9.98 -0.16 -27.60
CA SER A 61 -9.63 0.80 -28.65
C SER A 61 -8.16 1.22 -28.51
N LEU A 62 -7.72 1.56 -27.31
CA LEU A 62 -6.35 1.99 -27.04
C LEU A 62 -5.35 0.83 -27.23
N ALA A 63 -5.72 -0.39 -26.80
CA ALA A 63 -4.93 -1.58 -27.07
C ALA A 63 -4.78 -1.87 -28.58
N ALA A 64 -5.80 -1.60 -29.38
CA ALA A 64 -5.74 -1.74 -30.84
C ALA A 64 -4.84 -0.68 -31.48
N GLN A 65 -4.80 0.55 -30.95
CA GLN A 65 -3.95 1.64 -31.43
C GLN A 65 -2.47 1.47 -31.02
N ALA A 66 -2.18 0.82 -29.90
CA ALA A 66 -0.85 0.57 -29.40
C ALA A 66 -0.07 -0.51 -30.20
N LYS A 67 -0.70 -1.14 -31.19
CA LYS A 67 -0.07 -2.14 -32.04
C LYS A 67 0.90 -1.48 -33.01
N THR A 68 2.16 -1.35 -32.60
CA THR A 68 3.24 -1.00 -33.50
C THR A 68 3.67 -2.25 -34.29
N PRO A 69 3.76 -2.21 -35.61
CA PRO A 69 4.28 -3.34 -36.41
C PRO A 69 5.65 -3.74 -35.90
N GLY A 70 5.81 -5.01 -35.51
CA GLY A 70 7.10 -5.56 -35.05
C GLY A 70 7.26 -5.66 -33.52
N THR A 71 6.43 -5.00 -32.71
CA THR A 71 6.34 -5.29 -31.29
C THR A 71 5.36 -6.45 -31.09
N ARG A 72 5.78 -7.47 -30.34
CA ARG A 72 4.83 -8.50 -29.88
C ARG A 72 3.75 -7.78 -29.13
N ASP A 73 2.51 -7.99 -29.55
CA ASP A 73 1.34 -7.45 -28.88
C ASP A 73 1.44 -7.82 -27.38
N PRO A 74 1.70 -6.87 -26.49
CA PRO A 74 1.89 -7.16 -25.09
C PRO A 74 0.63 -7.72 -24.44
N ILE A 75 -0.52 -7.47 -25.04
CA ILE A 75 -1.83 -7.82 -24.53
C ILE A 75 -2.27 -9.18 -25.09
N SER A 76 -1.95 -9.51 -26.35
CA SER A 76 -2.32 -10.77 -26.99
C SER A 76 -1.21 -11.82 -27.02
N GLY A 77 0.03 -11.47 -26.67
CA GLY A 77 1.19 -12.35 -26.73
C GLY A 77 1.21 -13.48 -25.71
N LEU A 78 0.37 -13.42 -24.70
CA LEU A 78 0.15 -14.47 -23.71
C LEU A 78 -1.34 -14.76 -23.65
N LYS A 79 -1.72 -16.01 -23.95
CA LYS A 79 -3.10 -16.45 -23.77
C LYS A 79 -3.55 -16.11 -22.35
N GLU A 80 -4.66 -15.40 -22.26
CA GLU A 80 -5.35 -15.08 -21.04
C GLU A 80 -5.44 -16.31 -20.12
N GLY A 81 -4.97 -16.17 -18.84
CA GLY A 81 -5.01 -17.28 -17.89
C GLY A 81 -3.94 -18.37 -18.08
N SER A 82 -2.93 -18.17 -18.91
CA SER A 82 -1.86 -19.17 -19.02
C SER A 82 -1.00 -19.21 -17.76
N ALA A 83 -0.72 -20.43 -17.25
CA ALA A 83 0.15 -20.63 -16.09
C ALA A 83 1.53 -19.96 -16.29
N LEU A 84 2.00 -19.87 -17.55
CA LEU A 84 3.28 -19.25 -17.91
C LEU A 84 3.25 -17.72 -17.71
N ALA A 85 2.10 -17.06 -18.00
CA ALA A 85 1.92 -15.62 -17.74
C ALA A 85 1.91 -15.32 -16.25
N GLY A 86 1.22 -16.17 -15.47
CA GLY A 86 1.23 -16.08 -14.01
C GLY A 86 2.63 -16.23 -13.42
N ILE A 87 3.39 -17.23 -13.84
CA ILE A 87 4.77 -17.47 -13.36
C ILE A 87 5.70 -16.31 -13.75
N ARG A 88 5.66 -15.82 -14.98
CA ARG A 88 6.45 -14.67 -15.41
C ARG A 88 6.08 -13.39 -14.68
N GLY A 89 4.79 -13.10 -14.50
CA GLY A 89 4.33 -11.96 -13.72
C GLY A 89 4.80 -12.01 -12.27
N VAL A 90 4.82 -13.21 -11.67
CA VAL A 90 5.28 -13.40 -10.28
C VAL A 90 6.80 -13.24 -10.16
N VAL A 91 7.59 -13.70 -11.11
CA VAL A 91 9.07 -13.71 -11.00
C VAL A 91 9.69 -12.43 -11.56
N SER A 92 9.30 -11.98 -12.75
CA SER A 92 9.98 -10.88 -13.48
C SER A 92 9.26 -9.54 -13.47
N GLY A 93 8.03 -9.47 -12.92
CA GLY A 93 7.21 -8.25 -13.01
C GLY A 93 6.68 -7.97 -14.43
N TYR A 94 6.74 -8.96 -15.32
CA TYR A 94 6.22 -8.86 -16.68
C TYR A 94 4.74 -8.40 -16.66
N GLY A 95 4.45 -7.32 -17.38
CA GLY A 95 3.14 -6.67 -17.41
C GLY A 95 3.07 -5.32 -16.71
N CYS A 96 4.12 -4.91 -15.95
CA CYS A 96 4.19 -3.55 -15.43
C CYS A 96 4.31 -2.53 -16.57
N GLU A 97 5.16 -2.81 -17.55
CA GLU A 97 5.38 -1.98 -18.74
C GLU A 97 4.07 -1.76 -19.52
N HIS A 98 3.24 -2.80 -19.63
CA HIS A 98 1.94 -2.68 -20.29
C HIS A 98 0.96 -1.78 -19.54
N ASN A 99 0.99 -1.81 -18.23
CA ASN A 99 0.19 -0.92 -17.40
C ASN A 99 0.65 0.53 -17.54
N VAL A 100 1.96 0.77 -17.71
CA VAL A 100 2.51 2.09 -18.03
C VAL A 100 2.01 2.57 -19.38
N ASP A 101 2.20 1.75 -20.44
CA ASP A 101 1.76 2.08 -21.80
C ASP A 101 0.26 2.37 -21.86
N HIS A 102 -0.54 1.54 -21.20
CA HIS A 102 -1.98 1.74 -21.12
C HIS A 102 -2.35 3.05 -20.42
N THR A 103 -1.72 3.36 -19.29
CA THR A 103 -1.97 4.60 -18.56
C THR A 103 -1.59 5.82 -19.40
N MET A 104 -0.43 5.78 -20.05
CA MET A 104 0.01 6.86 -20.93
C MET A 104 -0.90 7.02 -22.15
N ALA A 105 -1.41 5.92 -22.71
CA ALA A 105 -2.36 5.96 -23.83
C ALA A 105 -3.69 6.61 -23.42
N VAL A 106 -4.23 6.27 -22.25
CA VAL A 106 -5.46 6.90 -21.71
C VAL A 106 -5.25 8.40 -21.53
N LEU A 107 -4.13 8.82 -20.94
CA LEU A 107 -3.84 10.24 -20.74
C LEU A 107 -3.63 10.98 -22.07
N LYS A 108 -2.89 10.40 -23.02
CA LYS A 108 -2.63 10.98 -24.35
C LYS A 108 -3.87 11.10 -25.22
N ALA A 109 -4.87 10.25 -25.00
CA ALA A 109 -6.15 10.31 -25.72
C ALA A 109 -7.02 11.52 -25.31
N THR A 110 -6.62 12.24 -24.24
CA THR A 110 -7.37 13.38 -23.73
C THR A 110 -6.78 14.72 -24.23
N ILE A 111 -7.67 15.68 -24.51
CA ILE A 111 -7.27 17.03 -24.95
C ILE A 111 -6.74 17.80 -23.74
N ASP A 112 -7.48 17.78 -22.63
CA ASP A 112 -7.14 18.48 -21.40
C ASP A 112 -6.54 17.52 -20.39
N LEU A 113 -5.25 17.66 -20.10
CA LEU A 113 -4.56 16.83 -19.11
C LEU A 113 -4.90 17.28 -17.67
N PRO A 114 -4.93 16.36 -16.70
CA PRO A 114 -5.10 16.71 -15.30
C PRO A 114 -3.89 17.50 -14.78
N ARG A 115 -4.09 18.35 -13.78
CA ARG A 115 -2.97 19.02 -13.09
C ARG A 115 -2.27 18.10 -12.10
N THR A 116 -3.02 17.16 -11.57
CA THR A 116 -2.53 16.23 -10.54
C THR A 116 -2.96 14.80 -10.85
N ILE A 117 -2.05 13.87 -10.69
CA ILE A 117 -2.32 12.43 -10.73
C ILE A 117 -2.04 11.84 -9.34
N ASN A 118 -3.07 11.23 -8.74
CA ASN A 118 -2.93 10.46 -7.52
C ASN A 118 -2.87 8.97 -7.86
N MET A 119 -1.86 8.28 -7.39
CA MET A 119 -1.69 6.86 -7.65
C MET A 119 -1.69 6.05 -6.36
N ALA A 120 -2.32 4.87 -6.39
CA ALA A 120 -2.18 3.87 -5.33
C ALA A 120 -1.88 2.50 -5.95
N GLY A 121 -0.93 1.79 -5.35
CA GLY A 121 -0.54 0.47 -5.84
C GLY A 121 -0.04 -0.47 -4.73
N TRP A 122 -0.14 -1.77 -4.99
CA TRP A 122 0.36 -2.79 -4.10
C TRP A 122 1.41 -3.68 -4.78
N SER A 123 2.51 -4.00 -4.07
CA SER A 123 3.54 -4.89 -4.59
C SER A 123 4.11 -4.36 -5.92
N ARG A 124 4.06 -5.14 -7.01
CA ARG A 124 4.44 -4.68 -8.36
C ARG A 124 3.52 -3.60 -8.90
N GLY A 125 2.26 -3.54 -8.45
CA GLY A 125 1.39 -2.39 -8.76
C GLY A 125 1.92 -1.09 -8.17
N ALA A 126 2.56 -1.12 -7.00
CA ALA A 126 3.24 0.05 -6.44
C ALA A 126 4.48 0.43 -7.28
N ILE A 127 5.22 -0.55 -7.79
CA ILE A 127 6.34 -0.31 -8.73
C ILE A 127 5.82 0.26 -10.04
N THR A 128 4.69 -0.22 -10.54
CA THR A 128 4.03 0.36 -11.72
C THR A 128 3.72 1.85 -11.51
N CYS A 129 3.35 2.29 -10.30
CA CYS A 129 3.20 3.73 -10.01
C CYS A 129 4.51 4.50 -10.19
N PHE A 130 5.66 3.94 -9.81
CA PHE A 130 6.96 4.59 -10.02
C PHE A 130 7.27 4.71 -11.51
N MET A 131 7.13 3.63 -12.26
CA MET A 131 7.35 3.61 -13.69
C MET A 131 6.42 4.57 -14.45
N ILE A 132 5.15 4.67 -14.08
CA ILE A 132 4.21 5.67 -14.63
C ILE A 132 4.71 7.09 -14.32
N ALA A 133 5.19 7.34 -13.10
CA ALA A 133 5.71 8.67 -12.73
C ALA A 133 6.94 9.04 -13.57
N HIS A 134 7.85 8.10 -13.83
CA HIS A 134 8.99 8.29 -14.75
C HIS A 134 8.52 8.59 -16.17
N ALA A 135 7.61 7.78 -16.73
CA ALA A 135 7.07 8.00 -18.08
C ALA A 135 6.36 9.38 -18.22
N LEU A 136 5.64 9.81 -17.19
CA LEU A 136 5.04 11.15 -17.13
C LEU A 136 6.10 12.26 -17.10
N ASN A 137 7.19 12.04 -16.38
CA ASN A 137 8.26 13.03 -16.23
C ASN A 137 9.10 13.19 -17.53
N GLU A 138 9.20 12.15 -18.31
CA GLU A 138 9.95 12.14 -19.58
C GLU A 138 9.17 12.73 -20.75
N ASP A 139 7.84 12.56 -20.76
CA ASP A 139 7.01 13.06 -21.86
C ASP A 139 6.76 14.58 -21.73
N PRO A 140 7.14 15.39 -22.72
CA PRO A 140 7.01 16.85 -22.69
C PRO A 140 5.58 17.34 -22.42
N ARG A 141 4.56 16.57 -22.80
CA ARG A 141 3.15 16.93 -22.59
C ARG A 141 2.70 16.73 -21.14
N THR A 142 3.31 15.78 -20.42
CA THR A 142 2.84 15.35 -19.09
C THR A 142 3.81 15.68 -17.95
N LYS A 143 5.05 16.08 -18.25
CA LYS A 143 6.09 16.37 -17.24
C LYS A 143 5.73 17.43 -16.21
N ALA A 144 4.78 18.31 -16.51
CA ALA A 144 4.31 19.34 -15.59
C ALA A 144 3.21 18.83 -14.63
N ILE A 145 2.72 17.61 -14.80
CA ILE A 145 1.69 17.03 -13.95
C ILE A 145 2.31 16.67 -12.60
N ALA A 146 1.72 17.18 -11.52
CA ALA A 146 2.11 16.80 -10.16
C ALA A 146 1.64 15.38 -9.84
N VAL A 147 2.50 14.56 -9.25
CA VAL A 147 2.20 13.17 -8.95
C VAL A 147 2.25 12.94 -7.44
N ASN A 148 1.25 12.24 -6.90
CA ASN A 148 1.24 11.76 -5.52
C ASN A 148 1.07 10.24 -5.54
N ILE A 149 1.89 9.50 -4.77
CA ILE A 149 1.91 8.05 -4.77
C ILE A 149 1.69 7.50 -3.36
N TRP A 150 0.76 6.56 -3.25
CA TRP A 150 0.61 5.68 -2.09
C TRP A 150 0.98 4.25 -2.47
N ALA A 151 1.96 3.68 -1.77
CA ALA A 151 2.45 2.33 -2.02
C ALA A 151 2.15 1.39 -0.85
N PHE A 152 1.59 0.21 -1.16
CA PHE A 152 1.50 -0.88 -0.20
C PHE A 152 2.63 -1.87 -0.49
N ASP A 153 3.61 -1.93 0.40
CA ASP A 153 4.77 -2.82 0.38
C ASP A 153 5.37 -2.99 -1.04
N PRO A 154 5.98 -1.93 -1.58
CA PRO A 154 6.45 -1.90 -2.97
C PRO A 154 7.58 -2.91 -3.20
N VAL A 155 7.34 -3.91 -4.03
CA VAL A 155 8.29 -5.00 -4.31
C VAL A 155 8.51 -5.16 -5.81
N PRO A 156 9.70 -4.85 -6.34
CA PRO A 156 9.98 -4.92 -7.78
C PRO A 156 10.16 -6.36 -8.27
N GLY A 157 10.48 -7.28 -7.35
CA GLY A 157 10.83 -8.65 -7.66
C GLY A 157 12.33 -8.85 -7.88
N PRO A 158 12.80 -10.11 -7.91
CA PRO A 158 14.21 -10.42 -8.11
C PRO A 158 14.76 -9.84 -9.43
N GLY A 159 15.99 -9.31 -9.39
CA GLY A 159 16.68 -8.79 -10.57
C GLY A 159 16.21 -7.41 -11.06
N ASN A 160 15.30 -6.74 -10.36
CA ASN A 160 14.78 -5.42 -10.78
C ASN A 160 15.25 -4.25 -9.88
N PHE A 161 16.21 -4.48 -8.98
CA PHE A 161 16.73 -3.43 -8.10
C PHE A 161 17.77 -2.52 -8.77
N ASP A 162 18.29 -2.90 -9.93
CA ASP A 162 19.25 -2.11 -10.71
C ASP A 162 18.54 -1.23 -11.76
N ASP A 163 17.22 -1.29 -11.84
CA ASP A 163 16.40 -0.48 -12.74
C ASP A 163 15.93 0.80 -12.04
N PRO A 164 16.45 1.98 -12.42
CA PRO A 164 16.13 3.24 -11.75
C PRO A 164 14.63 3.55 -11.74
N GLU A 165 13.89 3.23 -12.79
CA GLU A 165 12.45 3.49 -12.88
C GLU A 165 11.64 2.70 -11.85
N LYS A 166 12.19 1.59 -11.35
CA LYS A 166 11.54 0.70 -10.36
C LYS A 166 11.94 1.00 -8.93
N VAL A 167 12.99 1.78 -8.71
CA VAL A 167 13.57 1.99 -7.36
C VAL A 167 13.78 3.44 -6.98
N THR A 168 13.48 4.39 -7.87
CA THR A 168 13.60 5.84 -7.59
C THR A 168 12.30 6.58 -7.89
N LEU A 169 12.22 7.83 -7.45
CA LEU A 169 11.11 8.74 -7.73
C LEU A 169 11.59 9.93 -8.56
N PRO A 170 10.96 10.22 -9.70
CA PRO A 170 11.29 11.37 -10.53
C PRO A 170 10.81 12.69 -9.90
N ALA A 171 11.26 13.81 -10.47
CA ALA A 171 11.04 15.16 -9.92
C ALA A 171 9.56 15.59 -9.86
N ASN A 172 8.70 15.06 -10.72
CA ASN A 172 7.26 15.35 -10.73
C ASN A 172 6.51 14.73 -9.54
N VAL A 173 7.11 13.77 -8.80
CA VAL A 173 6.50 13.22 -7.58
C VAL A 173 6.62 14.23 -6.44
N GLN A 174 5.48 14.74 -5.99
CA GLN A 174 5.40 15.73 -4.92
C GLN A 174 5.26 15.08 -3.54
N ASN A 175 4.51 13.98 -3.46
CA ASN A 175 4.29 13.27 -2.20
C ASN A 175 4.34 11.76 -2.44
N TYR A 176 5.08 11.07 -1.61
CA TYR A 176 5.15 9.62 -1.57
C TYR A 176 4.88 9.13 -0.15
N ALA A 177 3.99 8.16 -0.03
CA ALA A 177 3.76 7.47 1.23
C ALA A 177 3.75 5.95 0.98
N ALA A 178 4.39 5.19 1.85
CA ALA A 178 4.46 3.74 1.72
C ALA A 178 4.19 3.04 3.05
N ILE A 179 3.40 1.97 2.99
CA ILE A 179 3.35 0.97 4.05
C ILE A 179 4.41 -0.08 3.76
N VAL A 180 5.23 -0.40 4.75
CA VAL A 180 6.27 -1.42 4.69
C VAL A 180 5.98 -2.49 5.74
N GLN A 181 5.79 -3.74 5.30
CA GLN A 181 5.45 -4.85 6.18
C GLN A 181 6.69 -5.42 6.85
N GLN A 182 6.74 -5.38 8.20
CA GLN A 182 7.95 -5.71 8.98
C GLN A 182 8.23 -7.22 9.05
N ASP A 183 7.20 -8.04 8.96
CA ASP A 183 7.30 -9.47 9.21
C ASP A 183 7.29 -10.33 7.94
N GLU A 184 7.45 -9.72 6.76
CA GLU A 184 7.63 -10.49 5.53
C GLU A 184 8.97 -11.22 5.56
N ARG A 185 8.93 -12.55 5.42
CA ARG A 185 10.10 -13.42 5.58
C ARG A 185 10.62 -13.98 4.26
N ARG A 186 9.86 -13.84 3.18
CA ARG A 186 10.25 -14.34 1.86
C ARG A 186 11.26 -13.40 1.23
N ARG A 187 12.46 -13.89 0.92
CA ARG A 187 13.56 -13.08 0.36
C ARG A 187 13.20 -12.40 -0.96
N ILE A 188 12.35 -13.04 -1.78
CA ILE A 188 11.91 -12.49 -3.07
C ILE A 188 10.97 -11.27 -2.94
N PHE A 189 10.48 -10.99 -1.72
CA PHE A 189 9.61 -9.84 -1.42
C PHE A 189 10.38 -8.71 -0.71
N LYS A 190 11.64 -8.47 -1.12
CA LYS A 190 12.40 -7.31 -0.64
C LYS A 190 11.71 -6.02 -1.09
N PRO A 191 11.41 -5.07 -0.19
CA PRO A 191 10.75 -3.81 -0.55
C PRO A 191 11.77 -2.82 -1.11
N VAL A 192 11.26 -1.89 -1.91
CA VAL A 192 11.97 -0.66 -2.26
C VAL A 192 11.79 0.34 -1.12
N LEU A 193 12.88 0.84 -0.59
CA LEU A 193 12.91 1.94 0.37
C LEU A 193 13.53 3.14 -0.34
N ILE A 194 12.69 4.11 -0.69
CA ILE A 194 13.14 5.33 -1.35
C ILE A 194 13.96 6.16 -0.37
N ASP A 195 15.16 6.54 -0.77
CA ASP A 195 16.03 7.38 0.01
C ASP A 195 15.79 8.86 -0.29
N ASP A 196 15.48 9.65 0.76
CA ASP A 196 15.19 11.08 0.64
C ASP A 196 16.43 11.95 0.55
N ASP A 197 17.64 11.40 0.69
CA ASP A 197 18.88 12.17 0.68
C ASP A 197 19.10 12.95 -0.65
N HIS A 198 18.29 12.65 -1.67
CA HIS A 198 18.36 13.26 -3.01
C HIS A 198 17.16 14.16 -3.35
N ALA A 199 16.23 14.40 -2.39
CA ALA A 199 15.03 15.19 -2.63
C ALA A 199 14.96 16.43 -1.73
N PRO A 200 14.64 17.61 -2.25
CA PRO A 200 14.43 18.80 -1.43
C PRO A 200 13.14 18.64 -0.58
N GLY A 201 13.30 18.49 0.72
CA GLY A 201 12.22 18.44 1.69
C GLY A 201 11.58 17.06 1.93
N PRO A 202 10.73 16.90 2.95
CA PRO A 202 10.14 15.62 3.34
C PRO A 202 9.01 15.22 2.38
N ARG A 203 9.34 14.74 1.17
CA ARG A 203 8.39 14.17 0.21
C ARG A 203 7.92 12.79 0.61
N THR A 204 8.75 12.03 1.30
CA THR A 204 8.52 10.62 1.57
C THR A 204 8.05 10.39 3.00
N ARG A 205 7.17 9.39 3.16
CA ARG A 205 6.69 8.95 4.46
C ARG A 205 6.54 7.43 4.47
N PHE A 206 7.17 6.79 5.44
CA PHE A 206 7.06 5.35 5.67
C PHE A 206 6.21 5.05 6.88
N TYR A 207 5.33 4.06 6.75
CA TYR A 207 4.54 3.48 7.82
C TYR A 207 4.95 2.02 7.96
N TYR A 208 5.71 1.71 9.01
CA TYR A 208 6.12 0.34 9.31
C TYR A 208 4.99 -0.36 10.04
N MET A 209 4.46 -1.43 9.44
CA MET A 209 3.34 -2.17 9.98
C MET A 209 3.72 -3.64 10.23
N PRO A 210 3.19 -4.27 11.29
CA PRO A 210 3.35 -5.70 11.49
C PRO A 210 2.65 -6.50 10.41
N GLY A 211 3.11 -7.73 10.20
CA GLY A 211 2.53 -8.66 9.24
C GLY A 211 3.36 -8.87 7.98
N GLY A 212 2.89 -9.78 7.14
CA GLY A 212 3.52 -10.13 5.86
C GLY A 212 3.06 -9.24 4.71
N HIS A 213 3.62 -9.44 3.55
CA HIS A 213 3.47 -8.65 2.32
C HIS A 213 2.03 -8.21 1.97
N SER A 214 1.05 -9.05 2.24
CA SER A 214 -0.35 -8.76 1.91
C SER A 214 -1.19 -8.21 3.07
N THR A 215 -0.62 -8.14 4.28
CA THR A 215 -1.40 -7.80 5.49
C THR A 215 -2.04 -6.42 5.38
N GLY A 216 -1.31 -5.41 4.91
CA GLY A 216 -1.80 -4.04 4.84
C GLY A 216 -2.83 -3.78 3.73
N VAL A 217 -3.01 -4.70 2.78
CA VAL A 217 -3.90 -4.47 1.63
C VAL A 217 -5.27 -5.15 1.76
N PHE A 218 -5.43 -6.07 2.75
CA PHE A 218 -6.69 -6.79 2.96
C PHE A 218 -7.38 -6.37 4.26
N ARG A 219 -8.14 -5.28 4.18
CA ARG A 219 -8.83 -4.66 5.34
C ARG A 219 -9.85 -5.56 6.04
N SER A 220 -10.48 -6.48 5.32
CA SER A 220 -11.49 -7.37 5.87
C SER A 220 -10.92 -8.48 6.74
N LYS A 221 -9.60 -8.67 6.73
CA LYS A 221 -8.92 -9.81 7.35
C LYS A 221 -8.19 -9.47 8.65
N ASN A 222 -7.88 -8.18 8.87
CA ASN A 222 -7.10 -7.77 10.03
C ASN A 222 -7.15 -6.25 10.29
N GLU A 223 -6.80 -5.85 11.50
CA GLU A 223 -6.80 -4.46 11.94
C GLU A 223 -5.73 -3.61 11.22
N VAL A 224 -4.60 -4.19 10.87
CA VAL A 224 -3.54 -3.50 10.10
C VAL A 224 -4.08 -3.08 8.74
N GLY A 225 -4.78 -3.98 8.04
CA GLY A 225 -5.42 -3.68 6.77
C GLY A 225 -6.49 -2.58 6.88
N LEU A 226 -7.24 -2.54 7.96
CA LEU A 226 -8.23 -1.49 8.21
C LEU A 226 -7.56 -0.12 8.42
N ILE A 227 -6.50 -0.05 9.24
CA ILE A 227 -5.76 1.20 9.47
C ILE A 227 -5.09 1.64 8.17
N ALA A 228 -4.49 0.73 7.44
CA ALA A 228 -3.85 0.99 6.15
C ALA A 228 -4.83 1.58 5.13
N THR A 229 -6.05 1.03 5.07
CA THR A 229 -7.12 1.55 4.21
C THR A 229 -7.57 2.94 4.66
N PHE A 230 -7.70 3.19 5.95
CA PHE A 230 -8.00 4.54 6.46
C PHE A 230 -6.91 5.56 6.06
N LEU A 231 -5.64 5.18 6.17
CA LEU A 231 -4.53 6.07 5.84
C LEU A 231 -4.50 6.42 4.34
N VAL A 232 -4.70 5.45 3.46
CA VAL A 232 -4.73 5.71 2.01
C VAL A 232 -5.93 6.55 1.61
N HIS A 233 -7.12 6.33 2.21
CA HIS A 233 -8.28 7.19 1.97
C HIS A 233 -7.96 8.64 2.32
N ARG A 234 -7.38 8.88 3.50
CA ARG A 234 -6.98 10.23 3.91
C ARG A 234 -5.92 10.85 3.00
N PHE A 235 -4.94 10.04 2.57
CA PHE A 235 -3.92 10.50 1.63
C PHE A 235 -4.55 10.95 0.31
N LEU A 236 -5.36 10.11 -0.30
CA LEU A 236 -6.01 10.40 -1.58
C LEU A 236 -6.96 11.62 -1.48
N GLN A 237 -7.77 11.70 -0.42
CA GLN A 237 -8.66 12.84 -0.20
C GLN A 237 -7.89 14.16 0.02
N LYS A 238 -6.79 14.11 0.77
CA LYS A 238 -5.91 15.28 0.98
C LYS A 238 -5.38 15.82 -0.35
N HIS A 239 -5.15 14.95 -1.32
CA HIS A 239 -4.64 15.31 -2.64
C HIS A 239 -5.75 15.43 -3.70
N GLY A 240 -7.02 15.55 -3.28
CA GLY A 240 -8.13 15.94 -4.14
C GLY A 240 -8.91 14.79 -4.78
N THR A 241 -8.56 13.52 -4.55
CA THR A 241 -9.39 12.39 -4.97
C THR A 241 -10.69 12.36 -4.17
N ARG A 242 -11.82 12.32 -4.84
CA ARG A 242 -13.14 12.19 -4.21
C ARG A 242 -13.51 10.72 -4.08
N LEU A 243 -13.81 10.29 -2.85
CA LEU A 243 -14.20 8.91 -2.54
C LEU A 243 -15.62 8.85 -1.96
N ASN A 244 -16.41 7.92 -2.46
CA ASN A 244 -17.69 7.54 -1.86
C ASN A 244 -17.46 6.69 -0.61
N ASN A 245 -18.13 7.03 0.48
CA ASN A 245 -18.06 6.30 1.75
C ASN A 245 -16.62 5.97 2.20
N PRO A 246 -15.74 6.98 2.33
CA PRO A 246 -14.39 6.74 2.83
C PRO A 246 -14.42 6.18 4.24
N ILE A 247 -13.48 5.31 4.58
CA ILE A 247 -13.33 4.86 5.97
C ILE A 247 -12.91 6.05 6.81
N THR A 248 -13.67 6.31 7.87
CA THR A 248 -13.37 7.31 8.88
C THR A 248 -13.15 6.60 10.20
N LEU A 249 -12.06 6.93 10.88
CA LEU A 249 -11.73 6.43 12.22
C LEU A 249 -11.59 7.64 13.14
N SER A 250 -12.31 7.63 14.25
CA SER A 250 -12.11 8.60 15.32
C SER A 250 -10.73 8.38 15.99
N PRO A 251 -10.19 9.36 16.73
CA PRO A 251 -8.98 9.15 17.53
C PRO A 251 -9.10 7.98 18.50
N ARG A 252 -10.29 7.73 19.03
CA ARG A 252 -10.57 6.60 19.91
C ARG A 252 -10.47 5.28 19.16
N ASP A 253 -11.15 5.16 17.99
CA ASP A 253 -11.09 3.95 17.17
C ASP A 253 -9.65 3.61 16.76
N LEU A 254 -8.87 4.62 16.41
CA LEU A 254 -7.44 4.45 16.10
C LEU A 254 -6.68 3.90 17.30
N CYS A 255 -6.86 4.45 18.51
CA CYS A 255 -6.21 3.95 19.72
C CYS A 255 -6.57 2.49 20.00
N GLU A 256 -7.84 2.13 19.85
CA GLU A 256 -8.32 0.76 20.04
C GLU A 256 -7.70 -0.21 19.01
N LEU A 257 -7.68 0.18 17.74
CA LEU A 257 -7.06 -0.60 16.67
C LEU A 257 -5.54 -0.76 16.89
N TYR A 258 -4.86 0.29 17.33
CA TYR A 258 -3.43 0.22 17.65
C TYR A 258 -3.13 -0.74 18.79
N ALA A 259 -3.94 -0.71 19.83
CA ALA A 259 -3.78 -1.65 20.93
C ALA A 259 -3.94 -3.10 20.46
N LYS A 260 -4.94 -3.38 19.62
CA LYS A 260 -5.12 -4.71 19.01
C LYS A 260 -3.93 -5.13 18.13
N VAL A 261 -3.45 -4.25 17.27
CA VAL A 261 -2.28 -4.52 16.43
C VAL A 261 -1.05 -4.86 17.27
N ARG A 262 -0.85 -4.18 18.40
CA ARG A 262 0.24 -4.52 19.32
C ARG A 262 0.12 -5.92 19.91
N VAL A 263 -1.08 -6.28 20.28
CA VAL A 263 -1.39 -7.61 20.81
C VAL A 263 -1.10 -8.68 19.77
N GLU A 264 -1.60 -8.53 18.56
CA GLU A 264 -1.35 -9.45 17.44
C GLU A 264 0.14 -9.56 17.12
N MET A 265 0.86 -8.44 17.15
CA MET A 265 2.30 -8.41 16.95
C MET A 265 3.06 -9.17 18.02
N ALA A 266 2.69 -9.02 19.29
CA ALA A 266 3.31 -9.75 20.39
C ALA A 266 3.05 -11.26 20.29
N GLU A 267 1.83 -11.67 19.93
CA GLU A 267 1.49 -13.07 19.67
C GLU A 267 2.29 -13.63 18.46
N TYR A 268 2.40 -12.86 17.39
CA TYR A 268 3.18 -13.25 16.21
C TYR A 268 4.67 -13.42 16.51
N GLN A 269 5.24 -12.56 17.34
CA GLN A 269 6.62 -12.66 17.80
C GLN A 269 6.84 -13.88 18.71
N LYS A 270 5.89 -14.21 19.59
CA LYS A 270 5.94 -15.38 20.48
C LYS A 270 5.80 -16.70 19.72
N SER A 271 4.99 -16.75 18.69
CA SER A 271 4.76 -17.97 17.89
C SER A 271 5.98 -18.44 17.09
N GLY A 272 7.06 -17.68 17.16
CA GLY A 272 8.44 -18.11 16.94
C GLY A 272 8.81 -18.62 15.56
N GLY A 273 7.92 -18.73 14.62
CA GLY A 273 8.24 -19.09 13.23
C GLY A 273 9.21 -20.28 13.02
N GLY A 274 9.39 -21.15 14.00
CA GLY A 274 10.43 -22.19 14.01
C GLY A 274 10.37 -23.13 12.81
N ALA A 275 9.18 -23.52 12.38
CA ALA A 275 9.03 -24.41 11.21
C ALA A 275 9.32 -23.71 9.88
N LEU A 276 9.24 -22.37 9.82
CA LEU A 276 9.45 -21.58 8.60
C LEU A 276 10.92 -21.20 8.37
N LEU A 277 11.77 -21.28 9.40
CA LEU A 277 13.22 -21.10 9.29
C LEU A 277 13.87 -22.17 8.39
N LEU A 278 13.33 -23.38 8.38
CA LEU A 278 13.80 -24.48 7.51
C LEU A 278 13.63 -24.20 6.01
N LEU A 279 12.77 -23.27 5.63
CA LEU A 279 12.51 -22.90 4.23
C LEU A 279 13.30 -21.66 3.77
N GLY A 280 14.36 -21.27 4.47
CA GLY A 280 15.19 -20.11 4.11
C GLY A 280 14.47 -18.76 4.28
N ARG A 281 13.45 -18.68 5.12
CA ARG A 281 12.75 -17.45 5.45
C ARG A 281 13.49 -16.73 6.56
N GLN A 282 13.76 -15.44 6.36
CA GLN A 282 14.37 -14.58 7.36
C GLN A 282 13.46 -13.38 7.61
N ARG A 283 13.42 -12.89 8.87
CA ARG A 283 12.75 -11.63 9.18
C ARG A 283 13.36 -10.54 8.29
N ARG A 284 12.52 -9.69 7.74
CA ARG A 284 12.95 -8.55 6.93
C ARG A 284 13.86 -7.64 7.76
N MET A 285 15.09 -7.46 7.31
CA MET A 285 16.02 -6.51 7.91
C MET A 285 15.83 -5.17 7.22
N LEU A 286 15.28 -4.22 7.95
CA LEU A 286 15.17 -2.83 7.49
C LEU A 286 16.37 -2.04 7.99
N PRO A 287 16.84 -1.02 7.25
CA PRO A 287 17.85 -0.09 7.75
C PRO A 287 17.40 0.53 9.08
N ASN A 288 18.36 0.73 10.01
CA ASN A 288 18.03 1.25 11.35
C ASN A 288 17.23 2.56 11.34
N ARG A 289 17.51 3.45 10.39
CA ARG A 289 16.78 4.72 10.22
C ARG A 289 15.31 4.54 9.82
N PHE A 290 14.95 3.35 9.31
CA PHE A 290 13.60 2.99 8.92
C PHE A 290 12.96 1.97 9.87
N GLN A 291 13.66 1.57 10.91
CA GLN A 291 13.09 0.74 11.95
C GLN A 291 12.28 1.62 12.88
N ASP A 292 11.00 1.35 12.98
CA ASP A 292 10.22 1.89 14.06
C ASP A 292 10.71 1.22 15.36
N THR A 293 11.24 2.02 16.27
CA THR A 293 11.66 1.58 17.60
C THR A 293 10.48 1.30 18.51
N GLY A 294 9.29 1.77 18.11
CA GLY A 294 8.04 1.53 18.78
C GLY A 294 7.22 0.43 18.10
N TYR A 295 6.13 0.08 18.74
CA TYR A 295 5.13 -0.86 18.22
C TYR A 295 3.97 -0.13 17.53
N PHE A 296 4.10 1.15 17.30
CA PHE A 296 3.09 1.98 16.67
C PHE A 296 3.47 2.25 15.22
N ILE A 297 2.44 2.42 14.41
CA ILE A 297 2.57 2.55 12.95
C ILE A 297 3.28 3.86 12.58
N ASN A 298 3.15 4.90 13.40
CA ASN A 298 3.92 6.14 13.33
C ASN A 298 3.75 6.98 14.60
N ASP A 299 4.59 8.02 14.73
CA ASP A 299 4.60 8.92 15.89
C ASP A 299 3.27 9.62 16.15
N HIS A 300 2.50 9.96 15.10
CA HIS A 300 1.20 10.59 15.28
C HIS A 300 0.26 9.68 16.07
N HIS A 301 0.17 8.43 15.70
CA HIS A 301 -0.70 7.45 16.35
C HIS A 301 -0.19 7.09 17.74
N ALA A 302 1.12 6.91 17.90
CA ALA A 302 1.74 6.71 19.20
C ALA A 302 1.38 7.87 20.16
N ASN A 303 1.45 9.10 19.67
CA ASN A 303 1.08 10.29 20.43
C ASN A 303 -0.42 10.36 20.77
N GLN A 304 -1.30 9.93 19.85
CA GLN A 304 -2.73 9.85 20.14
C GLN A 304 -3.04 8.83 21.23
N PHE A 305 -2.47 7.63 21.15
CA PHE A 305 -2.63 6.62 22.18
C PHE A 305 -2.07 7.09 23.53
N ARG A 306 -0.87 7.68 23.54
CA ARG A 306 -0.24 8.25 24.73
C ARG A 306 -1.11 9.32 25.39
N LYS A 307 -1.74 10.20 24.60
CA LYS A 307 -2.64 11.24 25.11
C LYS A 307 -3.92 10.67 25.68
N THR A 308 -4.47 9.63 25.04
CA THR A 308 -5.75 9.04 25.44
C THR A 308 -5.61 8.11 26.64
N PHE A 309 -4.51 7.34 26.70
CA PHE A 309 -4.25 6.33 27.73
C PHE A 309 -2.81 6.44 28.27
N PRO A 310 -2.44 7.57 28.90
CA PRO A 310 -1.04 7.85 29.27
C PRO A 310 -0.44 6.84 30.23
N VAL A 311 -1.25 6.35 31.18
CA VAL A 311 -0.78 5.38 32.18
C VAL A 311 -0.62 3.99 31.59
N VAL A 312 -1.53 3.59 30.68
CA VAL A 312 -1.40 2.33 29.94
C VAL A 312 -0.19 2.39 29.02
N TRP A 313 0.03 3.53 28.36
CA TRP A 313 1.23 3.74 27.55
C TRP A 313 2.50 3.56 28.35
N SER A 314 2.60 4.21 29.51
CA SER A 314 3.76 4.11 30.40
C SER A 314 4.06 2.67 30.83
N ALA A 315 3.02 1.89 31.14
CA ALA A 315 3.18 0.48 31.49
C ALA A 315 3.68 -0.36 30.28
N LEU A 316 3.22 -0.05 29.08
CA LEU A 316 3.69 -0.69 27.86
C LEU A 316 5.17 -0.38 27.57
N GLU A 317 5.66 0.82 27.87
CA GLU A 317 7.06 1.23 27.69
C GLU A 317 7.98 0.63 28.77
N HIS A 318 7.55 0.62 30.01
CA HIS A 318 8.43 0.33 31.17
C HIS A 318 8.22 -1.08 31.76
N GLY A 319 7.27 -1.86 31.24
CA GLY A 319 7.02 -3.23 31.68
C GLY A 319 6.23 -3.36 32.99
N VAL A 320 6.17 -4.60 33.51
CA VAL A 320 5.27 -5.04 34.58
C VAL A 320 5.42 -4.27 35.93
N GLY A 321 6.58 -3.65 36.17
CA GLY A 321 6.79 -2.86 37.38
C GLY A 321 5.86 -1.65 37.53
N ALA A 322 5.49 -1.02 36.42
CA ALA A 322 4.58 0.11 36.38
C ALA A 322 3.10 -0.32 36.61
N ALA A 323 2.77 -1.57 36.34
CA ALA A 323 1.42 -2.11 36.46
C ALA A 323 0.91 -2.22 37.91
N ARG A 324 1.80 -2.14 38.89
CA ARG A 324 1.46 -2.22 40.33
C ARG A 324 1.04 -0.88 40.95
N GLN A 325 1.13 0.21 40.21
CA GLN A 325 0.78 1.52 40.74
C GLN A 325 -0.73 1.74 40.78
N PRO A 326 -1.29 2.38 41.84
CA PRO A 326 -2.72 2.67 41.93
C PRO A 326 -3.30 3.45 40.75
N ALA A 327 -2.51 4.37 40.19
CA ALA A 327 -2.88 5.13 39.00
C ALA A 327 -3.10 4.24 37.76
N PHE A 328 -2.33 3.16 37.66
CA PHE A 328 -2.50 2.19 36.58
C PHE A 328 -3.82 1.41 36.73
N GLN A 329 -4.16 0.98 37.93
CA GLN A 329 -5.41 0.28 38.19
C GLN A 329 -6.65 1.15 37.89
N SER A 330 -6.59 2.44 38.22
CA SER A 330 -7.65 3.39 37.86
C SER A 330 -7.74 3.59 36.33
N ALA A 331 -6.60 3.71 35.65
CA ALA A 331 -6.57 3.84 34.18
C ALA A 331 -7.04 2.57 33.47
N LEU A 332 -6.77 1.37 34.03
CA LEU A 332 -7.29 0.11 33.55
C LEU A 332 -8.82 0.02 33.69
N ALA A 333 -9.37 0.46 34.82
CA ALA A 333 -10.81 0.52 35.02
C ALA A 333 -11.47 1.44 33.98
N THR A 334 -10.84 2.59 33.70
CA THR A 334 -11.30 3.51 32.66
C THR A 334 -11.22 2.86 31.28
N LEU A 335 -10.10 2.22 30.94
CA LEU A 335 -9.92 1.51 29.67
C LEU A 335 -10.95 0.38 29.51
N LYS A 336 -11.16 -0.42 30.56
CA LYS A 336 -12.16 -1.50 30.57
C LYS A 336 -13.56 -0.99 30.30
N HIS A 337 -13.90 0.16 30.83
CA HIS A 337 -15.22 0.77 30.65
C HIS A 337 -15.35 1.45 29.26
N THR A 338 -14.33 2.20 28.82
CA THR A 338 -14.38 3.01 27.60
C THR A 338 -13.99 2.24 26.34
N ALA A 339 -13.16 1.20 26.45
CA ALA A 339 -12.67 0.38 25.35
C ALA A 339 -12.53 -1.10 25.75
N PRO A 340 -13.64 -1.80 26.05
CA PRO A 340 -13.63 -3.15 26.64
C PRO A 340 -12.91 -4.17 25.74
N THR A 341 -13.05 -4.06 24.44
CA THR A 341 -12.38 -4.97 23.49
C THR A 341 -10.85 -4.83 23.55
N THR A 342 -10.35 -3.60 23.63
CA THR A 342 -8.92 -3.31 23.80
C THR A 342 -8.42 -3.85 25.13
N PHE A 343 -9.16 -3.64 26.21
CA PHE A 343 -8.85 -4.15 27.54
C PHE A 343 -8.68 -5.68 27.50
N LEU A 344 -9.68 -6.41 26.98
CA LEU A 344 -9.64 -7.88 26.86
C LEU A 344 -8.46 -8.37 26.00
N SER A 345 -8.12 -7.64 24.96
CA SER A 345 -6.99 -7.98 24.11
C SER A 345 -5.66 -7.83 24.82
N LEU A 346 -5.47 -6.75 25.60
CA LEU A 346 -4.26 -6.51 26.41
C LEU A 346 -4.14 -7.51 27.57
N GLU A 347 -5.27 -7.89 28.19
CA GLU A 347 -5.33 -8.91 29.24
C GLU A 347 -4.92 -10.29 28.70
N LYS A 348 -5.47 -10.70 27.56
CA LYS A 348 -5.20 -11.99 26.91
C LYS A 348 -3.73 -12.23 26.59
N VAL A 349 -2.97 -11.19 26.26
CA VAL A 349 -1.52 -11.31 25.98
C VAL A 349 -0.65 -11.13 27.23
N GLY A 350 -1.23 -11.02 28.40
CA GLY A 350 -0.50 -10.92 29.65
C GLY A 350 0.23 -9.59 29.86
N ILE A 351 -0.19 -8.53 29.20
CA ILE A 351 0.36 -7.18 29.39
C ILE A 351 -0.23 -6.52 30.65
N LEU A 352 -1.44 -6.94 31.02
CA LEU A 352 -2.19 -6.39 32.16
C LEU A 352 -2.25 -7.33 33.38
N SER A 353 -1.64 -8.49 33.32
CA SER A 353 -1.57 -9.48 34.41
C SER A 353 -0.39 -9.27 35.33
#